data_f35f9b0d8514e4982abdf518380ab273
#
_entry.id   f35f9b0d8514e4982abdf518380ab273
#
_cell.length_a   1.000
_cell.length_b   1.000
_cell.length_c   1.000
_cell.angle_alpha   90.00
_cell.angle_beta   90.00
_cell.angle_gamma   90.00
#
_symmetry.space_group_name_H-M   'P 1'
#
loop_
_entity.id
_entity.type
_entity.pdbx_description
1 polymer ?
#
loop_
_entity_poly.entity_id
_entity_poly.type
_entity_poly.pdbx_seq_one_letter_code
_entity_poly.pdbx_strand_id
1 'polypeptide(L)'
;MNIKKIIKSERGDVSYISTFVYILVAMIMVAFILNVFHIISVKQEMDHISDQLVKQIQLNGGTNADTGALFSYLAAPLSEVEGLTYQVTSSGSTSRIQIGTPFYVTVTGRCYLGGFWKMSLIPIDMKANGAGVSEHYWK
;
A
#
# COMPACT_ATOMS: atom_id res chain seq x y z
N MET A 1 29.61 -22.49 54.40
CA MET A 1 29.26 -21.87 53.08
C MET A 1 27.74 -21.86 52.94
N ASN A 2 27.12 -20.67 52.98
CA ASN A 2 25.65 -20.56 53.09
C ASN A 2 24.98 -20.67 51.73
N ILE A 3 24.47 -21.83 51.41
CA ILE A 3 23.74 -22.16 50.15
C ILE A 3 22.54 -21.21 49.93
N LYS A 4 21.91 -20.72 50.99
CA LYS A 4 20.82 -19.73 50.93
C LYS A 4 21.21 -18.37 50.31
N LYS A 5 22.49 -18.01 50.30
CA LYS A 5 22.96 -16.74 49.71
C LYS A 5 23.14 -16.82 48.22
N ILE A 6 23.41 -18.01 47.68
CA ILE A 6 23.57 -18.26 46.25
C ILE A 6 22.20 -18.24 45.54
N ILE A 7 21.17 -18.84 46.18
CA ILE A 7 19.79 -18.88 45.60
C ILE A 7 19.16 -17.49 45.53
N LYS A 8 19.58 -16.55 46.36
CA LYS A 8 19.07 -15.17 46.35
C LYS A 8 19.70 -14.31 45.25
N SER A 9 20.89 -14.69 44.77
CA SER A 9 21.57 -14.05 43.64
C SER A 9 20.94 -14.42 42.30
N GLU A 10 20.52 -15.66 42.11
CA GLU A 10 19.90 -16.13 40.86
C GLU A 10 18.54 -15.49 40.58
N ARG A 11 17.78 -15.09 41.61
CA ARG A 11 16.51 -14.38 41.44
C ARG A 11 16.65 -12.99 40.83
N GLY A 12 17.79 -12.34 41.01
CA GLY A 12 18.09 -11.05 40.41
C GLY A 12 18.32 -11.16 38.89
N ASP A 13 19.12 -12.12 38.47
CA ASP A 13 19.48 -12.31 37.07
C ASP A 13 18.29 -12.74 36.22
N VAL A 14 17.42 -13.61 36.71
CA VAL A 14 16.19 -14.02 36.04
C VAL A 14 15.25 -12.83 35.83
N SER A 15 15.19 -11.88 36.75
CA SER A 15 14.38 -10.66 36.64
C SER A 15 14.87 -9.75 35.52
N TYR A 16 16.18 -9.56 35.37
CA TYR A 16 16.76 -8.75 34.28
C TYR A 16 16.53 -9.38 32.90
N ILE A 17 16.73 -10.69 32.79
CA ILE A 17 16.49 -11.42 31.54
C ILE A 17 15.01 -11.32 31.15
N SER A 18 14.10 -11.51 32.09
CA SER A 18 12.66 -11.39 31.85
C SER A 18 12.28 -9.98 31.38
N THR A 19 12.81 -8.94 32.02
CA THR A 19 12.56 -7.55 31.63
C THR A 19 13.10 -7.27 30.22
N PHE A 20 14.29 -7.76 29.91
CA PHE A 20 14.86 -7.62 28.54
C PHE A 20 14.01 -8.29 27.48
N VAL A 21 13.49 -9.50 27.74
CA VAL A 21 12.58 -10.20 26.84
C VAL A 21 11.29 -9.42 26.63
N TYR A 22 10.69 -8.84 27.65
CA TYR A 22 9.49 -8.01 27.51
C TYR A 22 9.75 -6.77 26.65
N ILE A 23 10.88 -6.09 26.85
CA ILE A 23 11.25 -4.94 26.03
C ILE A 23 11.43 -5.35 24.56
N LEU A 24 12.10 -6.47 24.31
CA LEU A 24 12.30 -6.99 22.96
C LEU A 24 10.98 -7.32 22.28
N VAL A 25 10.07 -8.02 22.97
CA VAL A 25 8.73 -8.32 22.44
C VAL A 25 7.95 -7.04 22.16
N ALA A 26 8.01 -6.05 23.07
CA ALA A 26 7.35 -4.77 22.86
C ALA A 26 7.90 -4.04 21.62
N MET A 27 9.20 -4.03 21.38
CA MET A 27 9.82 -3.45 20.18
C MET A 27 9.36 -4.14 18.89
N ILE A 28 9.27 -5.48 18.89
CA ILE A 28 8.77 -6.24 17.75
C ILE A 28 7.30 -5.88 17.47
N MET A 29 6.47 -5.76 18.51
CA MET A 29 5.06 -5.39 18.38
C MET A 29 4.91 -3.98 17.77
N VAL A 30 5.70 -3.02 18.25
CA VAL A 30 5.69 -1.65 17.68
C VAL A 30 6.12 -1.66 16.22
N ALA A 31 7.19 -2.37 15.88
CA ALA A 31 7.65 -2.48 14.50
C ALA A 31 6.58 -3.11 13.59
N PHE A 32 5.86 -4.12 14.06
CA PHE A 32 4.76 -4.73 13.32
C PHE A 32 3.62 -3.74 13.08
N ILE A 33 3.21 -2.98 14.10
CA ILE A 33 2.17 -1.96 13.98
C ILE A 33 2.55 -0.91 12.93
N LEU A 34 3.79 -0.42 12.94
CA LEU A 34 4.27 0.56 11.95
C LEU A 34 4.23 0.01 10.53
N ASN A 35 4.56 -1.27 10.33
CA ASN A 35 4.44 -1.92 9.02
C ASN A 35 2.98 -2.00 8.52
N VAL A 36 2.04 -2.29 9.41
CA VAL A 36 0.61 -2.30 9.07
C VAL A 36 0.14 -0.91 8.65
N PHE A 37 0.52 0.14 9.38
CA PHE A 37 0.21 1.52 9.01
C PHE A 37 0.78 1.90 7.64
N HIS A 38 2.00 1.47 7.35
CA HIS A 38 2.60 1.70 6.03
C HIS A 38 1.75 1.12 4.89
N ILE A 39 1.27 -0.13 5.03
CA ILE A 39 0.41 -0.76 4.02
C ILE A 39 -0.90 0.00 3.84
N ILE A 40 -1.52 0.46 4.93
CA ILE A 40 -2.73 1.26 4.87
C ILE A 40 -2.49 2.57 4.10
N SER A 41 -1.36 3.24 4.36
CA SER A 41 -0.97 4.46 3.64
C SER A 41 -0.77 4.21 2.14
N VAL A 42 -0.07 3.15 1.77
CA VAL A 42 0.11 2.75 0.36
C VAL A 42 -1.24 2.49 -0.31
N LYS A 43 -2.16 1.81 0.38
CA LYS A 43 -3.50 1.57 -0.15
C LYS A 43 -4.28 2.86 -0.39
N GLN A 44 -4.21 3.81 0.53
CA GLN A 44 -4.85 5.13 0.39
C GLN A 44 -4.28 5.91 -0.79
N GLU A 45 -2.96 5.86 -1.01
CA GLU A 45 -2.34 6.48 -2.18
C GLU A 45 -2.78 5.82 -3.49
N MET A 46 -2.89 4.49 -3.54
CA MET A 46 -3.41 3.79 -4.71
C MET A 46 -4.87 4.15 -5.00
N ASP A 47 -5.71 4.28 -3.97
CA ASP A 47 -7.10 4.72 -4.12
C ASP A 47 -7.14 6.18 -4.65
N HIS A 48 -6.27 7.06 -4.13
CA HIS A 48 -6.14 8.44 -4.62
C HIS A 48 -5.71 8.49 -6.11
N ILE A 49 -4.73 7.67 -6.52
CA ILE A 49 -4.33 7.56 -7.93
C ILE A 49 -5.52 7.13 -8.80
N SER A 50 -6.26 6.11 -8.37
CA SER A 50 -7.44 5.65 -9.08
C SER A 50 -8.48 6.76 -9.28
N ASP A 51 -8.77 7.53 -8.23
CA ASP A 51 -9.72 8.64 -8.27
C ASP A 51 -9.26 9.78 -9.19
N GLN A 52 -7.98 10.11 -9.18
CA GLN A 52 -7.41 11.13 -10.07
C GLN A 52 -7.47 10.70 -11.55
N LEU A 53 -7.16 9.43 -11.81
CA LEU A 53 -7.29 8.87 -13.17
C LEU A 53 -8.75 8.85 -13.64
N VAL A 54 -9.69 8.51 -12.76
CA VAL A 54 -11.12 8.58 -13.08
C VAL A 54 -11.51 9.98 -13.50
N LYS A 55 -11.15 11.01 -12.73
CA LYS A 55 -11.44 12.42 -13.05
C LYS A 55 -10.84 12.85 -14.40
N GLN A 56 -9.58 12.48 -14.63
CA GLN A 56 -8.89 12.80 -15.89
C GLN A 56 -9.60 12.16 -17.10
N ILE A 57 -9.98 10.89 -16.98
CA ILE A 57 -10.67 10.16 -18.04
C ILE A 57 -12.08 10.68 -18.25
N GLN A 58 -12.80 11.07 -17.19
CA GLN A 58 -14.13 11.70 -17.28
C GLN A 58 -14.09 12.97 -18.14
N LEU A 59 -13.10 13.84 -17.87
CA LEU A 59 -12.95 15.11 -18.59
C LEU A 59 -12.45 14.94 -20.03
N ASN A 60 -11.52 14.03 -20.24
CA ASN A 60 -10.90 13.81 -21.55
C ASN A 60 -11.72 12.84 -22.45
N GLY A 61 -12.69 12.13 -21.89
CA GLY A 61 -13.49 11.14 -22.62
C GLY A 61 -12.68 9.94 -23.11
N GLY A 62 -11.63 9.55 -22.39
CA GLY A 62 -10.82 8.38 -22.73
C GLY A 62 -9.40 8.43 -22.19
N THR A 63 -8.67 7.36 -22.46
CA THR A 63 -7.24 7.24 -22.12
C THR A 63 -6.39 7.87 -23.23
N ASN A 64 -5.52 8.78 -22.87
CA ASN A 64 -4.57 9.46 -23.75
C ASN A 64 -3.17 9.51 -23.14
N ALA A 65 -2.23 10.16 -23.83
CA ALA A 65 -0.86 10.33 -23.32
C ALA A 65 -0.82 11.08 -21.98
N ASP A 66 -1.74 12.03 -21.75
CA ASP A 66 -1.82 12.79 -20.51
C ASP A 66 -2.23 11.91 -19.32
N THR A 67 -3.10 10.91 -19.58
CA THR A 67 -3.49 9.91 -18.55
C THR A 67 -2.29 9.09 -18.09
N GLY A 68 -1.43 8.68 -19.04
CA GLY A 68 -0.19 7.97 -18.72
C GLY A 68 0.83 8.84 -18.00
N ALA A 69 0.97 10.11 -18.41
CA ALA A 69 1.85 11.07 -17.76
C ALA A 69 1.39 11.37 -16.33
N LEU A 70 0.09 11.56 -16.11
CA LEU A 70 -0.50 11.74 -14.78
C LEU A 70 -0.25 10.52 -13.90
N PHE A 71 -0.47 9.30 -14.41
CA PHE A 71 -0.20 8.08 -13.67
C PHE A 71 1.25 7.99 -13.24
N SER A 72 2.22 8.23 -14.15
CA SER A 72 3.64 8.17 -13.81
C SER A 72 4.05 9.21 -12.77
N TYR A 73 3.45 10.40 -12.82
CA TYR A 73 3.67 11.44 -11.82
C TYR A 73 3.13 11.04 -10.44
N LEU A 74 1.92 10.53 -10.38
CA LEU A 74 1.28 10.11 -9.14
C LEU A 74 1.89 8.82 -8.57
N ALA A 75 2.44 7.95 -9.41
CA ALA A 75 3.10 6.71 -9.01
C ALA A 75 4.52 6.94 -8.46
N ALA A 76 5.15 8.08 -8.75
CA ALA A 76 6.52 8.38 -8.35
C ALA A 76 6.81 8.20 -6.85
N PRO A 77 5.94 8.65 -5.91
CA PRO A 77 6.16 8.45 -4.48
C PRO A 77 6.01 6.98 -4.04
N LEU A 78 5.34 6.14 -4.83
CA LEU A 78 5.09 4.72 -4.56
C LEU A 78 6.18 3.80 -5.13
N SER A 79 7.43 4.24 -5.15
CA SER A 79 8.57 3.48 -5.68
C SER A 79 8.81 2.13 -4.97
N GLU A 80 8.25 1.93 -3.78
CA GLU A 80 8.32 0.69 -3.01
C GLU A 80 7.30 -0.35 -3.46
N VAL A 81 6.31 0.04 -4.27
CA VAL A 81 5.28 -0.84 -4.80
C VAL A 81 5.75 -1.44 -6.12
N GLU A 82 5.96 -2.74 -6.14
CA GLU A 82 6.37 -3.44 -7.35
C GLU A 82 5.19 -3.64 -8.32
N GLY A 83 5.47 -3.46 -9.61
CA GLY A 83 4.50 -3.74 -10.67
C GLY A 83 3.27 -2.85 -10.62
N LEU A 84 3.40 -1.61 -10.14
CA LEU A 84 2.29 -0.66 -10.13
C LEU A 84 1.85 -0.36 -11.56
N THR A 85 0.60 -0.73 -11.86
CA THR A 85 -0.01 -0.57 -13.19
C THR A 85 -1.45 -0.14 -13.06
N TYR A 86 -2.00 0.46 -14.12
CA TYR A 86 -3.43 0.76 -14.19
C TYR A 86 -4.06 0.15 -15.42
N GLN A 87 -5.32 -0.21 -15.30
CA GLN A 87 -6.16 -0.70 -16.38
C GLN A 87 -7.47 0.06 -16.40
N VAL A 88 -7.93 0.39 -17.61
CA VAL A 88 -9.23 1.03 -17.81
C VAL A 88 -10.13 0.06 -18.56
N THR A 89 -11.33 -0.15 -18.06
CA THR A 89 -12.35 -1.02 -18.64
C THR A 89 -13.60 -0.20 -18.92
N SER A 90 -14.10 -0.26 -20.14
CA SER A 90 -15.34 0.39 -20.56
C SER A 90 -16.11 -0.57 -21.47
N SER A 91 -17.41 -0.32 -21.68
CA SER A 91 -18.24 -1.12 -22.58
C SER A 91 -17.90 -0.95 -24.08
N GLY A 92 -16.93 -0.09 -24.40
CA GLY A 92 -16.45 0.16 -25.76
C GLY A 92 -14.95 0.41 -25.82
N SER A 93 -14.51 1.28 -26.72
CA SER A 93 -13.10 1.68 -26.80
C SER A 93 -12.70 2.49 -25.59
N THR A 94 -11.56 2.17 -24.97
CA THR A 94 -11.03 2.92 -23.82
C THR A 94 -10.37 4.23 -24.22
N SER A 95 -9.99 4.40 -25.48
CA SER A 95 -9.40 5.64 -26.02
C SER A 95 -10.42 6.73 -26.33
N ARG A 96 -11.70 6.34 -26.58
CA ARG A 96 -12.83 7.24 -26.84
C ARG A 96 -14.07 6.73 -26.14
N ILE A 97 -14.32 7.24 -24.94
CA ILE A 97 -15.47 6.87 -24.14
C ILE A 97 -16.52 7.97 -24.32
N GLN A 98 -17.66 7.59 -24.91
CA GLN A 98 -18.73 8.54 -25.19
C GLN A 98 -19.40 9.01 -23.91
N ILE A 99 -19.95 10.23 -23.95
CA ILE A 99 -20.70 10.81 -22.81
C ILE A 99 -21.77 9.85 -22.28
N GLY A 100 -21.89 9.76 -20.97
CA GLY A 100 -22.83 8.87 -20.29
C GLY A 100 -22.40 7.40 -20.21
N THR A 101 -21.25 7.02 -20.84
CA THR A 101 -20.77 5.65 -20.78
C THR A 101 -20.00 5.41 -19.48
N PRO A 102 -20.36 4.39 -18.68
CA PRO A 102 -19.61 4.04 -17.48
C PRO A 102 -18.28 3.38 -17.83
N PHE A 103 -17.28 3.66 -17.02
CA PHE A 103 -15.97 3.04 -17.09
C PHE A 103 -15.39 2.78 -15.69
N TYR A 104 -14.44 1.88 -15.63
CA TYR A 104 -13.78 1.49 -14.40
C TYR A 104 -12.27 1.63 -14.58
N VAL A 105 -11.61 2.18 -13.56
CA VAL A 105 -10.16 2.25 -13.46
C VAL A 105 -9.73 1.32 -12.35
N THR A 106 -8.80 0.44 -12.66
CA THR A 106 -8.21 -0.48 -11.69
C THR A 106 -6.73 -0.21 -11.61
N VAL A 107 -6.23 0.14 -10.44
CA VAL A 107 -4.80 0.26 -10.14
C VAL A 107 -4.38 -0.97 -9.36
N THR A 108 -3.35 -1.65 -9.81
CA THR A 108 -2.81 -2.85 -9.16
C THR A 108 -1.33 -2.69 -8.89
N GLY A 109 -0.88 -3.25 -7.78
CA GLY A 109 0.52 -3.26 -7.40
C GLY A 109 0.77 -4.26 -6.29
N ARG A 110 2.03 -4.56 -6.03
CA ARG A 110 2.44 -5.48 -4.97
C ARG A 110 3.28 -4.75 -3.95
N CYS A 111 2.87 -4.82 -2.69
CA CYS A 111 3.60 -4.32 -1.55
C CYS A 111 4.06 -5.48 -0.67
N TYR A 112 5.10 -5.28 0.11
CA TYR A 112 5.62 -6.30 1.02
C TYR A 112 5.40 -5.90 2.47
N LEU A 113 4.80 -6.81 3.23
CA LEU A 113 4.65 -6.66 4.67
C LEU A 113 5.88 -7.17 5.39
N GLY A 114 6.43 -6.34 6.23
CA GLY A 114 7.41 -6.70 7.23
C GLY A 114 8.77 -7.07 6.69
N GLY A 115 9.72 -6.86 7.52
CA GLY A 115 11.11 -7.21 7.36
C GLY A 115 11.97 -6.21 8.10
N PHE A 116 12.78 -6.70 9.03
CA PHE A 116 13.95 -5.96 9.46
C PHE A 116 14.96 -5.97 8.30
N TRP A 117 15.44 -4.78 7.88
CA TRP A 117 16.51 -4.64 6.92
C TRP A 117 16.28 -5.35 5.56
N LYS A 118 15.39 -4.86 4.71
CA LYS A 118 15.17 -5.36 3.33
C LYS A 118 14.74 -6.82 3.18
N MET A 119 14.37 -7.50 4.23
CA MET A 119 13.75 -8.83 4.12
C MET A 119 12.25 -8.67 3.95
N SER A 120 11.79 -8.67 2.70
CA SER A 120 10.37 -8.75 2.37
C SER A 120 9.84 -10.13 2.75
N LEU A 121 8.96 -10.18 3.76
CA LEU A 121 8.49 -11.46 4.28
C LEU A 121 7.21 -11.94 3.60
N ILE A 122 6.23 -11.05 3.40
CA ILE A 122 4.92 -11.43 2.88
C ILE A 122 4.54 -10.49 1.74
N PRO A 123 4.43 -10.98 0.49
CA PRO A 123 3.90 -10.19 -0.62
C PRO A 123 2.38 -10.02 -0.44
N ILE A 124 1.90 -8.79 -0.59
CA ILE A 124 0.49 -8.44 -0.56
C ILE A 124 0.15 -7.80 -1.89
N ASP A 125 -0.70 -8.46 -2.66
CA ASP A 125 -1.25 -7.88 -3.88
C ASP A 125 -2.36 -6.89 -3.51
N MET A 126 -2.20 -5.65 -3.96
CA MET A 126 -3.11 -4.56 -3.68
C MET A 126 -3.84 -4.14 -4.94
N LYS A 127 -5.10 -3.77 -4.77
CA LYS A 127 -5.95 -3.33 -5.86
C LYS A 127 -6.81 -2.15 -5.42
N ALA A 128 -6.79 -1.09 -6.21
CA ALA A 128 -7.66 0.07 -6.06
C ALA A 128 -8.60 0.14 -7.27
N ASN A 129 -9.88 0.40 -7.04
CA ASN A 129 -10.87 0.49 -8.10
C ASN A 129 -11.59 1.83 -8.02
N GLY A 130 -11.61 2.55 -9.12
CA GLY A 130 -12.42 3.74 -9.33
C GLY A 130 -13.45 3.50 -10.41
N ALA A 131 -14.61 4.14 -10.30
CA ALA A 131 -15.65 4.10 -11.30
C ALA A 131 -16.04 5.53 -11.68
N GLY A 132 -16.29 5.75 -12.97
CA GLY A 132 -16.71 7.04 -13.49
C GLY A 132 -17.63 6.91 -14.69
N VAL A 133 -18.19 8.04 -15.06
CA VAL A 133 -19.01 8.17 -16.28
C VAL A 133 -18.40 9.26 -17.13
N SER A 134 -18.19 9.03 -18.42
CA SER A 134 -17.60 10.02 -19.31
C SER A 134 -18.51 11.23 -19.45
N GLU A 135 -17.91 12.42 -19.35
CA GLU A 135 -18.57 13.72 -19.55
C GLU A 135 -18.23 14.32 -20.92
N HIS A 136 -17.37 13.66 -21.70
CA HIS A 136 -16.90 14.15 -22.98
C HIS A 136 -17.75 13.62 -24.15
N TYR A 137 -18.16 14.54 -25.03
CA TYR A 137 -18.89 14.20 -26.25
C TYR A 137 -17.94 14.11 -27.47
N TRP A 138 -17.87 12.93 -28.04
CA TRP A 138 -17.15 12.71 -29.28
C TRP A 138 -18.12 12.85 -30.49
N LYS A 139 -17.79 13.78 -31.39
CA LYS A 139 -18.49 13.91 -32.71
C LYS A 139 -17.99 12.86 -33.67
#